data_f74ce425e3bd1fabafba2415f61bb727
#
_entry.id   f74ce425e3bd1fabafba2415f61bb727
#
_cell.length_a   1.000
_cell.length_b   1.000
_cell.length_c   1.000
_cell.angle_alpha   90.00
_cell.angle_beta   90.00
_cell.angle_gamma   90.00
#
_symmetry.space_group_name_H-M   'P 1'
#
loop_
_entity.id
_entity.type
_entity.pdbx_description
1 polymer ?
#
loop_
_entity_poly.entity_id
_entity_poly.type
_entity_poly.pdbx_seq_one_letter_code
_entity_poly.pdbx_strand_id
1 'polypeptide(L)'
;MMLGRLNHVGVATPSVERSADTYRTLLGESAVGAPFDLPAQGVRVCFVDAPNTQIELIEPLGADSPIHGFLAKNPAGGQHHLCYEVPDIHAAKAWFEERGMRVLGEPRIGAHGTPIFFVHPKDMGGVLTEIMESPRGEHRT
;
A
#
# COMPACT_ATOMS: atom_id res chain seq x y z
N MET A 1 -12.44 -4.63 16.92
CA MET A 1 -11.54 -3.57 16.43
C MET A 1 -12.21 -2.86 15.26
N MET A 2 -12.05 -1.58 15.16
CA MET A 2 -12.48 -0.84 14.00
C MET A 2 -11.26 -0.39 13.19
N LEU A 3 -11.27 -0.65 11.89
CA LEU A 3 -10.27 -0.06 11.00
C LEU A 3 -10.52 1.45 10.92
N GLY A 4 -9.44 2.22 10.88
CA GLY A 4 -9.51 3.65 10.68
C GLY A 4 -9.72 4.01 9.21
N ARG A 5 -9.20 5.18 8.84
CA ARG A 5 -9.36 5.68 7.48
C ARG A 5 -8.65 4.80 6.45
N LEU A 6 -9.16 4.82 5.23
CA LEU A 6 -8.43 4.29 4.08
C LEU A 6 -7.27 5.23 3.80
N ASN A 7 -6.04 4.80 4.12
CA ASN A 7 -4.86 5.62 3.94
C ASN A 7 -4.49 5.76 2.47
N HIS A 8 -4.48 4.65 1.76
CA HIS A 8 -4.15 4.68 0.33
C HIS A 8 -4.68 3.46 -0.42
N VAL A 9 -4.68 3.59 -1.74
CA VAL A 9 -4.91 2.50 -2.68
C VAL A 9 -3.57 2.23 -3.37
N GLY A 10 -3.05 1.01 -3.22
CA GLY A 10 -1.84 0.59 -3.92
C GLY A 10 -2.15 0.19 -5.35
N VAL A 11 -1.42 0.77 -6.28
CA VAL A 11 -1.57 0.51 -7.72
C VAL A 11 -0.23 0.07 -8.28
N ALA A 12 -0.17 -1.18 -8.75
CA ALA A 12 1.02 -1.68 -9.43
C ALA A 12 1.04 -1.17 -10.87
N THR A 13 2.22 -0.78 -11.31
CA THR A 13 2.41 -0.25 -12.66
C THR A 13 3.74 -0.74 -13.24
N PRO A 14 3.81 -0.98 -14.54
CA PRO A 14 5.09 -1.28 -15.19
C PRO A 14 6.02 -0.07 -15.28
N SER A 15 5.50 1.15 -15.09
CA SER A 15 6.30 2.38 -15.12
C SER A 15 5.67 3.44 -14.22
N VAL A 16 6.33 3.72 -13.11
CA VAL A 16 5.92 4.78 -12.19
C VAL A 16 5.92 6.14 -12.91
N GLU A 17 6.94 6.41 -13.74
CA GLU A 17 7.04 7.69 -14.45
C GLU A 17 5.86 7.91 -15.40
N ARG A 18 5.47 6.90 -16.16
CA ARG A 18 4.32 7.01 -17.08
C ARG A 18 3.00 7.17 -16.34
N SER A 19 2.81 6.40 -15.28
CA SER A 19 1.59 6.51 -14.48
C SER A 19 1.52 7.85 -13.77
N ALA A 20 2.65 8.33 -13.26
CA ALA A 20 2.73 9.66 -12.65
C ALA A 20 2.33 10.78 -13.63
N ASP A 21 2.78 10.69 -14.89
CA ASP A 21 2.40 11.68 -15.91
C ASP A 21 0.89 11.66 -16.16
N THR A 22 0.28 10.48 -16.19
CA THR A 22 -1.18 10.36 -16.31
C THR A 22 -1.88 11.09 -15.17
N TYR A 23 -1.42 10.85 -13.93
CA TYR A 23 -2.04 11.49 -12.76
C TYR A 23 -1.78 13.00 -12.71
N ARG A 24 -0.63 13.48 -13.20
CA ARG A 24 -0.41 14.93 -13.33
C ARG A 24 -1.44 15.58 -14.23
N THR A 25 -1.77 14.91 -15.32
CA THR A 25 -2.80 15.40 -16.24
C THR A 25 -4.18 15.42 -15.58
N LEU A 26 -4.49 14.39 -14.78
CA LEU A 26 -5.83 14.23 -14.19
C LEU A 26 -6.04 15.06 -12.93
N LEU A 27 -5.02 15.18 -12.08
CA LEU A 27 -5.14 15.77 -10.74
C LEU A 27 -4.31 17.04 -10.55
N GLY A 28 -3.44 17.37 -11.49
CA GLY A 28 -2.54 18.50 -11.41
C GLY A 28 -1.14 18.15 -10.97
N GLU A 29 -0.17 18.98 -11.33
CA GLU A 29 1.25 18.75 -11.04
C GLU A 29 1.53 18.62 -9.54
N SER A 30 0.88 19.44 -8.72
CA SER A 30 1.14 19.46 -7.28
C SER A 30 0.62 18.23 -6.54
N ALA A 31 -0.25 17.44 -7.18
CA ALA A 31 -0.77 16.22 -6.57
C ALA A 31 0.22 15.06 -6.61
N VAL A 32 1.24 15.14 -7.47
CA VAL A 32 2.17 14.02 -7.72
C VAL A 32 3.52 14.30 -7.09
N GLY A 33 3.94 13.43 -6.18
CA GLY A 33 5.25 13.54 -5.53
C GLY A 33 6.38 13.02 -6.42
N ALA A 34 7.61 13.18 -5.93
CA ALA A 34 8.79 12.62 -6.60
C ALA A 34 8.87 11.12 -6.35
N PRO A 35 9.15 10.31 -7.37
CA PRO A 35 9.38 8.89 -7.17
C PRO A 35 10.61 8.64 -6.29
N PHE A 36 10.58 7.55 -5.53
CA PHE A 36 11.72 7.13 -4.73
C PHE A 36 11.78 5.59 -4.65
N ASP A 37 12.99 5.07 -4.38
CA ASP A 37 13.21 3.65 -4.28
C ASP A 37 13.07 3.17 -2.83
N LEU A 38 12.44 2.01 -2.66
CA LEU A 38 12.27 1.33 -1.38
C LEU A 38 12.80 -0.10 -1.53
N PRO A 39 14.15 -0.28 -1.53
CA PRO A 39 14.75 -1.58 -1.81
C PRO A 39 14.34 -2.69 -0.85
N ALA A 40 14.12 -2.35 0.42
CA ALA A 40 13.70 -3.34 1.43
C ALA A 40 12.38 -4.01 1.07
N GLN A 41 11.53 -3.35 0.31
CA GLN A 41 10.26 -3.90 -0.14
C GLN A 41 10.24 -4.24 -1.63
N GLY A 42 11.34 -4.03 -2.32
CA GLY A 42 11.47 -4.36 -3.74
C GLY A 42 10.61 -3.51 -4.66
N VAL A 43 10.38 -2.25 -4.31
CA VAL A 43 9.52 -1.36 -5.12
C VAL A 43 10.13 0.04 -5.29
N ARG A 44 9.81 0.63 -6.42
CA ARG A 44 9.93 2.06 -6.66
C ARG A 44 8.54 2.67 -6.47
N VAL A 45 8.46 3.73 -5.73
CA VAL A 45 7.19 4.28 -5.21
C VAL A 45 6.98 5.70 -5.69
N CYS A 46 5.74 6.05 -5.98
CA CYS A 46 5.33 7.43 -6.20
C CYS A 46 3.97 7.67 -5.55
N PHE A 47 3.89 8.66 -4.67
CA PHE A 47 2.63 9.03 -4.04
C PHE A 47 1.88 10.06 -4.89
N VAL A 48 0.58 9.84 -5.01
CA VAL A 48 -0.34 10.75 -5.71
C VAL A 48 -1.47 11.09 -4.74
N ASP A 49 -1.66 12.37 -4.46
CA ASP A 49 -2.69 12.82 -3.52
C ASP A 49 -3.98 13.14 -4.26
N ALA A 50 -5.00 12.29 -4.06
CA ALA A 50 -6.37 12.59 -4.46
C ALA A 50 -7.06 13.39 -3.34
N PRO A 51 -8.20 14.03 -3.60
CA PRO A 51 -8.86 14.85 -2.58
C PRO A 51 -9.23 14.10 -1.29
N ASN A 52 -9.52 12.80 -1.37
CA ASN A 52 -10.02 12.02 -0.23
C ASN A 52 -9.19 10.80 0.13
N THR A 53 -8.11 10.52 -0.60
CA THR A 53 -7.18 9.45 -0.27
C THR A 53 -5.88 9.63 -1.06
N GLN A 54 -4.95 8.70 -0.90
CA GLN A 54 -3.69 8.72 -1.64
C GLN A 54 -3.63 7.50 -2.54
N ILE A 55 -3.08 7.65 -3.73
CA ILE A 55 -2.71 6.54 -4.61
C ILE A 55 -1.22 6.29 -4.40
N GLU A 56 -0.85 5.05 -4.12
CA GLU A 56 0.55 4.64 -4.05
C GLU A 56 0.88 3.84 -5.31
N LEU A 57 1.58 4.49 -6.24
CA LEU A 57 2.08 3.80 -7.42
C LEU A 57 3.31 3.00 -7.06
N ILE A 58 3.33 1.73 -7.42
CA ILE A 58 4.47 0.84 -7.16
C ILE A 58 4.89 0.10 -8.43
N GLU A 59 6.20 0.11 -8.65
CA GLU A 59 6.86 -0.55 -9.76
C GLU A 59 7.87 -1.54 -9.20
N PRO A 60 8.10 -2.72 -9.84
CA PRO A 60 9.10 -3.65 -9.33
C PRO A 60 10.50 -3.03 -9.30
N LEU A 61 11.20 -3.23 -8.19
CA LEU A 61 12.59 -2.86 -8.03
C LEU A 61 13.39 -4.11 -7.70
N GLY A 62 14.28 -4.50 -8.61
CA GLY A 62 15.07 -5.71 -8.47
C GLY A 62 14.36 -6.96 -8.98
N ALA A 63 15.16 -8.01 -9.24
CA ALA A 63 14.66 -9.27 -9.85
C ALA A 63 13.72 -10.04 -8.93
N ASP A 64 13.86 -9.85 -7.60
CA ASP A 64 13.08 -10.59 -6.61
C ASP A 64 11.86 -9.82 -6.12
N SER A 65 11.49 -8.73 -6.78
CA SER A 65 10.33 -7.94 -6.36
C SER A 65 9.05 -8.78 -6.38
N PRO A 66 8.23 -8.70 -5.31
CA PRO A 66 6.94 -9.40 -5.28
C PRO A 66 5.95 -8.87 -6.31
N ILE A 67 6.18 -7.69 -6.87
CA ILE A 67 5.28 -7.06 -7.85
C ILE A 67 5.39 -7.72 -9.24
N HIS A 68 6.50 -8.40 -9.55
CA HIS A 68 6.64 -9.09 -10.83
C HIS A 68 5.53 -10.10 -11.09
N GLY A 69 5.15 -10.87 -10.06
CA GLY A 69 4.08 -11.86 -10.19
C GLY A 69 2.74 -11.23 -10.52
N PHE A 70 2.45 -10.10 -9.90
CA PHE A 70 1.22 -9.35 -10.17
C PHE A 70 1.21 -8.83 -11.60
N LEU A 71 2.29 -8.22 -12.06
CA LEU A 71 2.37 -7.65 -13.41
C LEU A 71 2.38 -8.71 -14.49
N ALA A 72 2.88 -9.93 -14.21
CA ALA A 72 2.80 -11.04 -15.16
C ALA A 72 1.35 -11.37 -15.50
N LYS A 73 0.44 -11.24 -14.55
CA LYS A 73 -0.99 -11.47 -14.72
C LYS A 73 -1.75 -10.22 -15.14
N ASN A 74 -1.18 -9.06 -14.92
CA ASN A 74 -1.80 -7.76 -15.19
C ASN A 74 -0.76 -6.84 -15.84
N PRO A 75 -0.43 -7.07 -17.13
CA PRO A 75 0.69 -6.38 -17.78
C PRO A 75 0.55 -4.85 -17.84
N ALA A 76 -0.67 -4.35 -17.86
CA ALA A 76 -0.92 -2.90 -17.86
C ALA A 76 -0.90 -2.29 -16.46
N GLY A 77 -0.76 -3.13 -15.43
CA GLY A 77 -0.89 -2.72 -14.04
C GLY A 77 -2.31 -2.91 -13.52
N GLY A 78 -2.57 -2.39 -12.32
CA GLY A 78 -3.89 -2.47 -11.71
C GLY A 78 -3.84 -2.26 -10.21
N GLN A 79 -5.01 -2.27 -9.58
CA GLN A 79 -5.11 -2.18 -8.13
C GLN A 79 -4.45 -3.39 -7.49
N HIS A 80 -3.54 -3.14 -6.56
CA HIS A 80 -2.76 -4.18 -5.90
C HIS A 80 -3.22 -4.42 -4.46
N HIS A 81 -3.49 -3.35 -3.72
CA HIS A 81 -3.93 -3.47 -2.33
C HIS A 81 -4.67 -2.23 -1.86
N LEU A 82 -5.39 -2.37 -0.75
CA LEU A 82 -5.95 -1.27 0.02
C LEU A 82 -5.22 -1.20 1.36
N CYS A 83 -5.02 0.00 1.88
CA CYS A 83 -4.37 0.19 3.17
C CYS A 83 -5.27 0.94 4.14
N TYR A 84 -5.52 0.35 5.31
CA TYR A 84 -6.27 0.96 6.40
C TYR A 84 -5.38 1.25 7.59
N GLU A 85 -5.69 2.32 8.31
CA GLU A 85 -4.96 2.73 9.51
C GLU A 85 -5.52 2.09 10.76
N VAL A 86 -4.61 1.80 11.70
CA VAL A 86 -4.95 1.35 13.06
C VAL A 86 -4.11 2.13 14.07
N PRO A 87 -4.55 2.26 15.32
CA PRO A 87 -3.76 2.99 16.33
C PRO A 87 -2.54 2.21 16.83
N ASP A 88 -2.58 0.88 16.83
CA ASP A 88 -1.52 0.02 17.37
C ASP A 88 -1.39 -1.22 16.51
N ILE A 89 -0.24 -1.34 15.83
CA ILE A 89 -0.02 -2.42 14.87
C ILE A 89 0.03 -3.81 15.54
N HIS A 90 0.59 -3.90 16.74
CA HIS A 90 0.69 -5.18 17.44
C HIS A 90 -0.67 -5.65 17.96
N ALA A 91 -1.47 -4.74 18.47
CA ALA A 91 -2.84 -5.05 18.88
C ALA A 91 -3.68 -5.48 17.68
N ALA A 92 -3.50 -4.82 16.55
CA ALA A 92 -4.19 -5.18 15.31
C ALA A 92 -3.80 -6.58 14.83
N LYS A 93 -2.51 -6.90 14.83
CA LYS A 93 -2.03 -8.24 14.45
C LYS A 93 -2.67 -9.32 15.31
N ALA A 94 -2.65 -9.14 16.63
CA ALA A 94 -3.27 -10.08 17.55
C ALA A 94 -4.77 -10.24 17.28
N TRP A 95 -5.46 -9.13 17.02
CA TRP A 95 -6.89 -9.17 16.72
C TRP A 95 -7.19 -10.02 15.48
N PHE A 96 -6.44 -9.86 14.40
CA PHE A 96 -6.63 -10.68 13.19
C PHE A 96 -6.30 -12.14 13.43
N GLU A 97 -5.19 -12.42 14.10
CA GLU A 97 -4.75 -13.80 14.37
C GLU A 97 -5.70 -14.57 15.28
N GLU A 98 -6.25 -13.92 16.29
CA GLU A 98 -7.24 -14.52 17.19
C GLU A 98 -8.50 -14.98 16.46
N ARG A 99 -8.79 -14.38 15.31
CA ARG A 99 -9.95 -14.71 14.48
C ARG A 99 -9.61 -15.64 13.33
N GLY A 100 -8.39 -16.18 13.33
CA GLY A 100 -7.94 -17.12 12.29
C GLY A 100 -7.66 -16.45 10.94
N MET A 101 -7.56 -15.13 10.90
CA MET A 101 -7.22 -14.40 9.68
C MET A 101 -5.71 -14.42 9.48
N ARG A 102 -5.28 -14.62 8.22
CA ARG A 102 -3.87 -14.86 7.93
C ARG A 102 -3.10 -13.55 7.78
N VAL A 103 -2.26 -13.28 8.75
CA VAL A 103 -1.31 -12.16 8.71
C VAL A 103 -0.06 -12.64 7.98
N LEU A 104 0.35 -11.90 6.95
CA LEU A 104 1.47 -12.26 6.08
C LEU A 104 2.78 -11.65 6.61
N GLY A 105 3.45 -12.40 7.47
CA GLY A 105 4.74 -12.00 8.05
C GLY A 105 4.61 -11.12 9.28
N GLU A 106 5.77 -10.72 9.81
CA GLU A 106 5.83 -9.83 10.97
C GLU A 106 5.68 -8.37 10.55
N PRO A 107 5.22 -7.49 11.46
CA PRO A 107 5.19 -6.06 11.16
C PRO A 107 6.57 -5.53 10.75
N ARG A 108 6.57 -4.63 9.78
CA ARG A 108 7.78 -4.00 9.24
C ARG A 108 7.46 -2.58 8.81
N ILE A 109 8.50 -1.77 8.67
CA ILE A 109 8.31 -0.36 8.28
C ILE A 109 7.94 -0.29 6.80
N GLY A 110 6.83 0.36 6.49
CA GLY A 110 6.36 0.57 5.13
C GLY A 110 6.81 1.90 4.53
N ALA A 111 6.28 2.21 3.35
CA ALA A 111 6.65 3.41 2.59
C ALA A 111 6.33 4.72 3.31
N HIS A 112 5.35 4.71 4.20
CA HIS A 112 4.96 5.88 4.99
C HIS A 112 5.76 6.04 6.28
N GLY A 113 6.72 5.16 6.53
CA GLY A 113 7.62 5.25 7.69
C GLY A 113 7.03 4.70 8.98
N THR A 114 5.89 4.04 8.95
CA THR A 114 5.26 3.42 10.13
C THR A 114 5.16 1.91 9.94
N PRO A 115 4.97 1.14 11.05
CA PRO A 115 4.83 -0.30 10.94
C PRO A 115 3.58 -0.72 10.15
N ILE A 116 3.75 -1.74 9.33
CA ILE A 116 2.67 -2.33 8.52
C ILE A 116 2.73 -3.86 8.55
N PHE A 117 1.60 -4.49 8.23
CA PHE A 117 1.55 -5.88 7.79
C PHE A 117 0.44 -6.03 6.76
N PHE A 118 0.45 -7.17 6.06
CA PHE A 118 -0.62 -7.50 5.11
C PHE A 118 -1.46 -8.65 5.65
N VAL A 119 -2.75 -8.65 5.30
CA VAL A 119 -3.68 -9.74 5.56
C VAL A 119 -4.03 -10.41 4.24
N HIS A 120 -4.04 -11.73 4.24
CA HIS A 120 -4.30 -12.53 3.05
C HIS A 120 -5.64 -12.15 2.41
N PRO A 121 -5.69 -12.01 1.08
CA PRO A 121 -6.92 -11.57 0.39
C PRO A 121 -8.12 -12.49 0.63
N LYS A 122 -7.92 -13.80 0.82
CA LYS A 122 -9.03 -14.71 1.10
C LYS A 122 -9.76 -14.40 2.41
N ASP A 123 -9.11 -13.72 3.32
CA ASP A 123 -9.71 -13.32 4.60
C ASP A 123 -10.25 -11.89 4.58
N MET A 124 -10.08 -11.17 3.46
CA MET A 124 -10.44 -9.76 3.30
C MET A 124 -11.32 -9.54 2.07
N GLY A 125 -12.21 -10.48 1.79
CA GLY A 125 -13.14 -10.32 0.67
C GLY A 125 -12.50 -10.36 -0.71
N GLY A 126 -11.31 -10.96 -0.83
CA GLY A 126 -10.59 -11.07 -2.09
C GLY A 126 -9.57 -9.94 -2.33
N VAL A 127 -9.40 -9.06 -1.36
CA VAL A 127 -8.51 -7.90 -1.50
C VAL A 127 -7.29 -8.05 -0.60
N LEU A 128 -6.09 -8.02 -1.18
CA LEU A 128 -4.86 -7.91 -0.39
C LEU A 128 -4.94 -6.62 0.40
N THR A 129 -4.88 -6.73 1.72
CA THR A 129 -5.13 -5.59 2.61
C THR A 129 -3.93 -5.30 3.47
N GLU A 130 -3.43 -4.08 3.37
CA GLU A 130 -2.36 -3.57 4.22
C GLU A 130 -2.97 -2.92 5.45
N ILE A 131 -2.41 -3.22 6.60
CA ILE A 131 -2.76 -2.58 7.87
C ILE A 131 -1.56 -1.74 8.27
N MET A 132 -1.79 -0.47 8.53
CA MET A 132 -0.75 0.50 8.81
C MET A 132 -1.01 1.19 10.14
N GLU A 133 0.01 1.25 10.99
CA GLU A 133 -0.10 2.07 12.19
C GLU A 133 -0.15 3.53 11.76
N SER A 134 -1.14 4.25 12.26
CA SER A 134 -1.27 5.67 11.97
C SER A 134 -0.01 6.41 12.39
N PRO A 135 0.39 7.46 11.66
CA PRO A 135 1.43 8.34 12.17
C PRO A 135 1.09 8.77 13.59
N ARG A 136 2.10 8.88 14.45
CA ARG A 136 1.90 9.11 15.87
C ARG A 136 0.99 10.30 16.14
N GLY A 137 -0.11 10.05 16.88
CA GLY A 137 -1.09 11.08 17.21
C GLY A 137 -2.04 11.45 16.08
N GLU A 138 -2.01 10.75 14.95
CA GLU A 138 -2.78 11.10 13.76
C GLU A 138 -3.81 10.04 13.34
N HIS A 139 -4.09 9.06 14.21
CA HIS A 139 -5.10 8.06 13.86
C HIS A 139 -6.46 8.71 13.63
N ARG A 140 -7.11 8.36 12.53
CA ARG A 140 -8.43 8.86 12.13
C ARG A 140 -9.35 7.69 11.79
N THR A 141 -10.56 7.79 12.24
CA THR A 141 -11.60 6.82 11.93
C THR A 141 -12.64 7.41 10.99
#